data_b97c09c23df91b91a28269d5472094a4
#
_entry.id   b97c09c23df91b91a28269d5472094a4
#
_cell.length_a   1.000
_cell.length_b   1.000
_cell.length_c   1.000
_cell.angle_alpha   90.00
_cell.angle_beta   90.00
_cell.angle_gamma   90.00
#
_symmetry.space_group_name_H-M   'P 1'
#
loop_
_entity.id
_entity.type
_entity.pdbx_description
1 polymer ?
#
loop_
_entity_poly.entity_id
_entity_poly.type
_entity_poly.pdbx_seq_one_letter_code
_entity_poly.pdbx_strand_id
1 'polypeptide(L)'
;MEAPDFWDNAEVSQMKMKQLKSLKDDIETYHNLETQMEDMETMIEMGYEENDPEIIPEIQEMLDEFQASFDSIRVKTLLSGEYDGENAIIKLNAGAGGTEACDWCGMLYRMYSRWAEKKGFALEVLDYLDGDEAGVKSVTFQVNGENAYGYLKSEKGVHRLVRISPFNAAGKRQTSFVSCDVMPDIKKDLDVEINDDDIRIDTYRSSGAGGQHINKTSSAIRITHFPTGIVVQCQNERSQHMNKDKAMQMLKAKLYLLKQQENQEKLSGIRGEVKDNAWGSQIRSYVMQPYKLVKDHRTGAESSNVDAVMDGDIDLFINAYLKWNNLLKNQPQEQ
;
A
#
# COMPACT_ATOMS: atom_id res chain seq x y z
N MET A 1 29.77 8.96 -10.83
CA MET A 1 30.50 7.90 -10.13
C MET A 1 32.01 8.06 -10.23
N GLU A 2 32.48 8.83 -11.20
CA GLU A 2 33.92 9.09 -11.43
C GLU A 2 34.51 10.19 -10.51
N ALA A 3 33.66 10.92 -9.76
CA ALA A 3 34.15 11.92 -8.82
C ALA A 3 34.84 11.23 -7.61
N PRO A 4 36.03 11.68 -7.21
CA PRO A 4 36.81 11.03 -6.15
C PRO A 4 36.13 11.02 -4.79
N ASP A 5 35.24 11.97 -4.54
CA ASP A 5 34.46 12.15 -3.31
C ASP A 5 33.08 11.45 -3.32
N PHE A 6 32.77 10.70 -4.40
CA PHE A 6 31.47 10.02 -4.55
C PHE A 6 31.23 9.00 -3.43
N TRP A 7 32.30 8.33 -2.96
CA TRP A 7 32.24 7.25 -1.98
C TRP A 7 32.37 7.73 -0.53
N ASP A 8 32.63 9.01 -0.30
CA ASP A 8 32.82 9.57 1.04
C ASP A 8 31.51 9.60 1.85
N ASN A 9 30.36 9.62 1.18
CA ASN A 9 29.05 9.53 1.82
C ASN A 9 28.32 8.28 1.32
N ALA A 10 28.34 7.22 2.12
CA ALA A 10 27.76 5.91 1.77
C ALA A 10 26.25 5.98 1.47
N GLU A 11 25.48 6.79 2.20
CA GLU A 11 24.03 6.93 2.00
C GLU A 11 23.71 7.60 0.66
N VAL A 12 24.39 8.69 0.36
CA VAL A 12 24.21 9.43 -0.91
C VAL A 12 24.63 8.56 -2.08
N SER A 13 25.71 7.82 -1.95
CA SER A 13 26.23 6.91 -2.98
C SER A 13 25.25 5.77 -3.24
N GLN A 14 24.72 5.13 -2.21
CA GLN A 14 23.71 4.08 -2.33
C GLN A 14 22.42 4.60 -2.98
N MET A 15 21.95 5.81 -2.59
CA MET A 15 20.77 6.41 -3.18
C MET A 15 20.96 6.68 -4.68
N LYS A 16 22.12 7.26 -5.07
CA LYS A 16 22.42 7.50 -6.49
C LYS A 16 22.59 6.20 -7.28
N MET A 17 23.19 5.16 -6.68
CA MET A 17 23.28 3.85 -7.30
C MET A 17 21.92 3.19 -7.51
N LYS A 18 21.02 3.32 -6.54
CA LYS A 18 19.63 2.85 -6.67
C LYS A 18 18.89 3.59 -7.79
N GLN A 19 19.02 4.92 -7.85
CA GLN A 19 18.44 5.74 -8.92
C GLN A 19 19.00 5.34 -10.31
N LEU A 20 20.31 5.15 -10.40
CA LEU A 20 20.92 4.72 -11.67
C LEU A 20 20.44 3.34 -12.11
N LYS A 21 20.31 2.40 -11.16
CA LYS A 21 19.79 1.07 -11.45
C LYS A 21 18.35 1.16 -11.96
N SER A 22 17.47 1.88 -11.26
CA SER A 22 16.08 2.09 -11.68
C SER A 22 15.99 2.66 -13.10
N LEU A 23 16.76 3.72 -13.39
CA LEU A 23 16.79 4.31 -14.74
C LEU A 23 17.30 3.34 -15.83
N LYS A 24 18.28 2.50 -15.50
CA LYS A 24 18.76 1.47 -16.42
C LYS A 24 17.69 0.40 -16.68
N ASP A 25 17.05 -0.05 -15.61
CA ASP A 25 15.97 -1.04 -15.68
C ASP A 25 14.79 -0.51 -16.51
N ASP A 26 14.45 0.80 -16.38
CA ASP A 26 13.42 1.46 -17.18
C ASP A 26 13.80 1.53 -18.67
N ILE A 27 15.05 1.90 -18.99
CA ILE A 27 15.57 1.96 -20.36
C ILE A 27 15.58 0.55 -20.98
N GLU A 28 16.08 -0.45 -20.27
CA GLU A 28 16.11 -1.84 -20.71
C GLU A 28 14.70 -2.37 -20.97
N THR A 29 13.76 -2.04 -20.09
CA THR A 29 12.36 -2.43 -20.24
C THR A 29 11.74 -1.78 -21.51
N TYR A 30 12.06 -0.51 -21.78
CA TYR A 30 11.61 0.17 -22.99
C TYR A 30 12.18 -0.50 -24.25
N HIS A 31 13.49 -0.78 -24.28
CA HIS A 31 14.12 -1.46 -25.42
C HIS A 31 13.56 -2.87 -25.63
N ASN A 32 13.28 -3.61 -24.56
CA ASN A 32 12.66 -4.92 -24.67
C ASN A 32 11.26 -4.85 -25.31
N LEU A 33 10.45 -3.83 -24.96
CA LEU A 33 9.16 -3.61 -25.61
C LEU A 33 9.31 -3.25 -27.10
N GLU A 34 10.28 -2.40 -27.43
CA GLU A 34 10.57 -2.01 -28.81
C GLU A 34 10.96 -3.26 -29.65
N THR A 35 11.87 -4.09 -29.11
CA THR A 35 12.27 -5.35 -29.73
C THR A 35 11.09 -6.32 -29.89
N GLN A 36 10.27 -6.51 -28.86
CA GLN A 36 9.07 -7.36 -28.96
C GLN A 36 8.10 -6.89 -30.04
N MET A 37 7.94 -5.58 -30.20
CA MET A 37 7.09 -5.01 -31.24
C MET A 37 7.66 -5.24 -32.61
N GLU A 38 8.98 -5.02 -32.82
CA GLU A 38 9.69 -5.30 -34.10
C GLU A 38 9.64 -6.78 -34.46
N ASP A 39 9.81 -7.68 -33.47
CA ASP A 39 9.73 -9.14 -33.69
C ASP A 39 8.32 -9.55 -34.13
N MET A 40 7.27 -9.01 -33.47
CA MET A 40 5.88 -9.28 -33.89
C MET A 40 5.59 -8.74 -35.30
N GLU A 41 6.03 -7.52 -35.64
CA GLU A 41 5.87 -6.96 -37.01
C GLU A 41 6.54 -7.85 -38.03
N THR A 42 7.77 -8.30 -37.77
CA THR A 42 8.52 -9.20 -38.65
C THR A 42 7.80 -10.54 -38.87
N MET A 43 7.28 -11.13 -37.78
CA MET A 43 6.52 -12.38 -37.86
C MET A 43 5.20 -12.22 -38.65
N ILE A 44 4.52 -11.10 -38.48
CA ILE A 44 3.31 -10.78 -39.25
C ILE A 44 3.64 -10.66 -40.73
N GLU A 45 4.73 -9.96 -41.11
CA GLU A 45 5.16 -9.82 -42.48
C GLU A 45 5.51 -11.18 -43.11
N MET A 46 6.29 -12.02 -42.39
CA MET A 46 6.63 -13.38 -42.85
C MET A 46 5.38 -14.24 -43.06
N GLY A 47 4.43 -14.20 -42.11
CA GLY A 47 3.17 -14.94 -42.22
C GLY A 47 2.33 -14.51 -43.42
N TYR A 48 2.35 -13.22 -43.77
CA TYR A 48 1.69 -12.72 -44.99
C TYR A 48 2.40 -13.16 -46.26
N GLU A 49 3.75 -13.11 -46.28
CA GLU A 49 4.54 -13.50 -47.45
C GLU A 49 4.44 -15.00 -47.76
N GLU A 50 4.48 -15.84 -46.71
CA GLU A 50 4.39 -17.30 -46.85
C GLU A 50 2.95 -17.82 -46.92
N ASN A 51 1.96 -16.95 -46.66
CA ASN A 51 0.53 -17.27 -46.54
C ASN A 51 0.27 -18.44 -45.59
N ASP A 52 0.99 -18.39 -44.43
CA ASP A 52 0.94 -19.41 -43.38
C ASP A 52 0.04 -18.99 -42.19
N PRO A 53 -1.18 -19.54 -42.09
CA PRO A 53 -2.07 -19.22 -40.98
C PRO A 53 -1.68 -19.90 -39.64
N GLU A 54 -0.74 -20.86 -39.66
CA GLU A 54 -0.34 -21.56 -38.45
C GLU A 54 0.49 -20.68 -37.50
N ILE A 55 1.02 -19.56 -38.01
CA ILE A 55 1.77 -18.57 -37.21
C ILE A 55 0.86 -17.69 -36.32
N ILE A 56 -0.44 -17.64 -36.58
CA ILE A 56 -1.39 -16.76 -35.86
C ILE A 56 -1.41 -17.02 -34.34
N PRO A 57 -1.45 -18.29 -33.85
CA PRO A 57 -1.42 -18.56 -32.43
C PRO A 57 -0.14 -18.04 -31.73
N GLU A 58 1.00 -18.13 -32.38
CA GLU A 58 2.28 -17.67 -31.86
C GLU A 58 2.32 -16.14 -31.74
N ILE A 59 1.85 -15.45 -32.79
CA ILE A 59 1.71 -13.98 -32.75
C ILE A 59 0.75 -13.56 -31.65
N GLN A 60 -0.35 -14.31 -31.43
CA GLN A 60 -1.29 -14.00 -30.35
C GLN A 60 -0.65 -14.15 -28.96
N GLU A 61 0.18 -15.17 -28.75
CA GLU A 61 0.92 -15.35 -27.50
C GLU A 61 1.91 -14.21 -27.27
N MET A 62 2.67 -13.82 -28.29
CA MET A 62 3.58 -12.68 -28.24
C MET A 62 2.84 -11.37 -27.93
N LEU A 63 1.66 -11.17 -28.53
CA LEU A 63 0.82 -9.99 -28.27
C LEU A 63 0.32 -9.95 -26.83
N ASP A 64 -0.09 -11.09 -26.29
CA ASP A 64 -0.56 -11.20 -24.91
C ASP A 64 0.58 -10.91 -23.92
N GLU A 65 1.80 -11.39 -24.16
CA GLU A 65 3.00 -11.09 -23.37
C GLU A 65 3.39 -9.61 -23.48
N PHE A 66 3.39 -9.06 -24.68
CA PHE A 66 3.64 -7.63 -24.90
C PHE A 66 2.65 -6.76 -24.16
N GLN A 67 1.36 -7.10 -24.23
CA GLN A 67 0.31 -6.35 -23.56
C GLN A 67 0.45 -6.39 -22.03
N ALA A 68 0.81 -7.54 -21.46
CA ALA A 68 1.10 -7.66 -20.04
C ALA A 68 2.30 -6.79 -19.62
N SER A 69 3.38 -6.81 -20.39
CA SER A 69 4.57 -6.00 -20.15
C SER A 69 4.29 -4.51 -20.28
N PHE A 70 3.57 -4.10 -21.33
CA PHE A 70 3.15 -2.72 -21.57
C PHE A 70 2.24 -2.18 -20.46
N ASP A 71 1.26 -2.96 -20.01
CA ASP A 71 0.38 -2.57 -18.91
C ASP A 71 1.17 -2.40 -17.60
N SER A 72 2.18 -3.21 -17.36
CA SER A 72 3.08 -3.07 -16.19
C SER A 72 3.83 -1.73 -16.21
N ILE A 73 4.41 -1.36 -17.34
CA ILE A 73 5.11 -0.08 -17.50
C ILE A 73 4.15 1.10 -17.39
N ARG A 74 2.99 0.98 -18.05
CA ARG A 74 1.95 2.01 -18.00
C ARG A 74 1.54 2.31 -16.55
N VAL A 75 1.41 1.29 -15.70
CA VAL A 75 1.12 1.48 -14.28
C VAL A 75 2.25 2.22 -13.58
N LYS A 76 3.52 1.89 -13.86
CA LYS A 76 4.67 2.61 -13.30
C LYS A 76 4.64 4.10 -13.67
N THR A 77 4.28 4.46 -14.90
CA THR A 77 4.19 5.87 -15.32
C THR A 77 3.09 6.66 -14.60
N LEU A 78 2.08 5.98 -14.03
CA LEU A 78 1.04 6.62 -13.22
C LEU A 78 1.52 6.95 -11.80
N LEU A 79 2.67 6.40 -11.38
CA LEU A 79 3.28 6.63 -10.08
C LEU A 79 4.18 7.88 -10.13
N SER A 80 3.55 9.06 -10.27
CA SER A 80 4.22 10.35 -10.42
C SER A 80 4.19 11.24 -9.17
N GLY A 81 3.67 10.72 -8.06
CA GLY A 81 3.64 11.43 -6.79
C GLY A 81 5.03 11.49 -6.15
N GLU A 82 5.31 12.57 -5.41
CA GLU A 82 6.59 12.83 -4.75
C GLU A 82 7.11 11.66 -3.90
N TYR A 83 6.19 10.90 -3.28
CA TYR A 83 6.51 9.77 -2.38
C TYR A 83 6.15 8.41 -2.96
N ASP A 84 5.72 8.36 -4.22
CA ASP A 84 5.28 7.09 -4.82
C ASP A 84 6.39 6.04 -4.86
N GLY A 85 7.64 6.47 -4.96
CA GLY A 85 8.82 5.59 -4.94
C GLY A 85 9.21 5.02 -3.57
N GLU A 86 8.58 5.49 -2.49
CA GLU A 86 8.96 5.11 -1.13
C GLU A 86 8.33 3.78 -0.68
N ASN A 87 8.88 3.21 0.40
CA ASN A 87 8.26 2.10 1.10
C ASN A 87 6.90 2.52 1.68
N ALA A 88 6.03 1.56 1.95
CA ALA A 88 4.72 1.83 2.55
C ALA A 88 4.66 1.35 4.00
N ILE A 89 4.05 2.15 4.87
CA ILE A 89 3.64 1.74 6.21
C ILE A 89 2.13 1.64 6.20
N ILE A 90 1.61 0.43 6.47
CA ILE A 90 0.17 0.15 6.51
C ILE A 90 -0.24 -0.08 7.95
N LYS A 91 -1.34 0.56 8.35
CA LYS A 91 -2.00 0.31 9.62
C LYS A 91 -3.43 -0.15 9.39
N LEU A 92 -3.74 -1.37 9.82
CA LEU A 92 -5.09 -1.91 9.85
C LEU A 92 -5.65 -1.84 11.26
N ASN A 93 -6.91 -1.39 11.38
CA ASN A 93 -7.62 -1.40 12.66
C ASN A 93 -8.99 -2.02 12.46
N ALA A 94 -9.32 -3.00 13.30
CA ALA A 94 -10.65 -3.57 13.36
C ALA A 94 -11.65 -2.48 13.82
N GLY A 95 -12.71 -2.32 13.03
CA GLY A 95 -13.78 -1.36 13.30
C GLY A 95 -14.98 -2.00 14.02
N ALA A 96 -16.17 -1.56 13.66
CA ALA A 96 -17.40 -2.15 14.19
C ALA A 96 -17.57 -3.60 13.72
N GLY A 97 -17.86 -4.53 14.65
CA GLY A 97 -18.09 -5.94 14.38
C GLY A 97 -17.52 -6.91 15.43
N GLY A 98 -16.85 -6.40 16.47
CA GLY A 98 -16.30 -7.23 17.55
C GLY A 98 -15.30 -8.27 17.01
N THR A 99 -15.41 -9.51 17.47
CA THR A 99 -14.54 -10.65 17.07
C THR A 99 -14.50 -10.85 15.54
N GLU A 100 -15.62 -10.65 14.86
CA GLU A 100 -15.71 -10.74 13.40
C GLU A 100 -14.86 -9.69 12.69
N ALA A 101 -14.81 -8.46 13.22
CA ALA A 101 -13.97 -7.39 12.66
C ALA A 101 -12.48 -7.66 12.92
N CYS A 102 -12.13 -8.28 14.05
CA CYS A 102 -10.77 -8.70 14.34
C CYS A 102 -10.30 -9.82 13.37
N ASP A 103 -11.17 -10.78 13.08
CA ASP A 103 -10.87 -11.83 12.10
C ASP A 103 -10.72 -11.23 10.70
N TRP A 104 -11.62 -10.30 10.32
CA TRP A 104 -11.51 -9.58 9.06
C TRP A 104 -10.19 -8.79 8.92
N CYS A 105 -9.73 -8.16 10.00
CA CYS A 105 -8.43 -7.48 10.04
C CYS A 105 -7.27 -8.46 9.77
N GLY A 106 -7.30 -9.64 10.38
CA GLY A 106 -6.33 -10.70 10.13
C GLY A 106 -6.36 -11.21 8.68
N MET A 107 -7.55 -11.34 8.09
CA MET A 107 -7.71 -11.73 6.69
C MET A 107 -7.11 -10.67 5.74
N LEU A 108 -7.35 -9.38 5.97
CA LEU A 108 -6.75 -8.30 5.18
C LEU A 108 -5.24 -8.25 5.33
N TYR A 109 -4.73 -8.40 6.55
CA TYR A 109 -3.29 -8.47 6.78
C TYR A 109 -2.65 -9.60 5.97
N ARG A 110 -3.26 -10.80 5.98
CA ARG A 110 -2.81 -11.93 5.16
C ARG A 110 -2.87 -11.62 3.67
N MET A 111 -3.94 -10.98 3.19
CA MET A 111 -4.11 -10.59 1.79
C MET A 111 -2.96 -9.66 1.33
N TYR A 112 -2.66 -8.62 2.10
CA TYR A 112 -1.55 -7.71 1.79
C TYR A 112 -0.19 -8.38 1.90
N SER A 113 0.00 -9.27 2.88
CA SER A 113 1.24 -10.05 3.01
C SER A 113 1.51 -10.90 1.77
N ARG A 114 0.49 -11.60 1.27
CA ARG A 114 0.60 -12.41 0.06
C ARG A 114 0.81 -11.57 -1.21
N TRP A 115 0.16 -10.42 -1.29
CA TRP A 115 0.41 -9.50 -2.40
C TRP A 115 1.86 -9.00 -2.39
N ALA A 116 2.38 -8.60 -1.23
CA ALA A 116 3.76 -8.16 -1.08
C ALA A 116 4.76 -9.27 -1.46
N GLU A 117 4.51 -10.52 -1.03
CA GLU A 117 5.31 -11.69 -1.39
C GLU A 117 5.31 -11.92 -2.91
N LYS A 118 4.15 -11.89 -3.56
CA LYS A 118 4.03 -12.04 -5.02
C LYS A 118 4.79 -10.95 -5.78
N LYS A 119 4.86 -9.73 -5.24
CA LYS A 119 5.63 -8.61 -5.80
C LYS A 119 7.13 -8.68 -5.47
N GLY A 120 7.58 -9.64 -4.67
CA GLY A 120 8.95 -9.72 -4.19
C GLY A 120 9.31 -8.64 -3.17
N PHE A 121 8.32 -8.05 -2.51
CA PHE A 121 8.52 -7.03 -1.48
C PHE A 121 8.76 -7.69 -0.12
N ALA A 122 9.67 -7.13 0.66
CA ALA A 122 9.89 -7.58 2.04
C ALA A 122 8.87 -6.92 2.97
N LEU A 123 8.32 -7.72 3.89
CA LEU A 123 7.34 -7.26 4.87
C LEU A 123 7.94 -7.30 6.27
N GLU A 124 7.78 -6.22 7.04
CA GLU A 124 8.23 -6.10 8.42
C GLU A 124 7.06 -5.66 9.31
N VAL A 125 6.77 -6.45 10.34
CA VAL A 125 5.72 -6.10 11.31
C VAL A 125 6.28 -5.14 12.34
N LEU A 126 5.69 -3.95 12.47
CA LEU A 126 6.10 -2.91 13.41
C LEU A 126 5.32 -2.97 14.72
N ASP A 127 4.02 -3.29 14.65
CA ASP A 127 3.15 -3.40 15.81
C ASP A 127 2.04 -4.41 15.53
N TYR A 128 1.69 -5.24 16.50
CA TYR A 128 0.69 -6.26 16.35
C TYR A 128 -0.07 -6.45 17.66
N LEU A 129 -1.38 -6.29 17.60
CA LEU A 129 -2.27 -6.46 18.74
C LEU A 129 -3.33 -7.50 18.40
N ASP A 130 -3.30 -8.61 19.11
CA ASP A 130 -4.30 -9.68 18.99
C ASP A 130 -5.71 -9.19 19.36
N GLY A 131 -6.72 -9.77 18.79
CA GLY A 131 -8.10 -9.65 19.24
C GLY A 131 -8.32 -10.41 20.56
N ASP A 132 -9.30 -9.98 21.33
CA ASP A 132 -9.55 -10.54 22.67
C ASP A 132 -9.93 -12.05 22.60
N GLU A 133 -10.65 -12.47 21.56
CA GLU A 133 -11.11 -13.87 21.38
C GLU A 133 -10.49 -14.53 20.13
N ALA A 134 -10.37 -13.79 19.04
CA ALA A 134 -9.79 -14.25 17.78
C ALA A 134 -9.38 -13.08 16.88
N GLY A 135 -8.50 -13.39 15.91
CA GLY A 135 -8.08 -12.44 14.90
C GLY A 135 -7.17 -11.34 15.41
N VAL A 136 -7.11 -10.21 14.70
CA VAL A 136 -6.19 -9.09 14.92
C VAL A 136 -6.98 -7.82 15.20
N LYS A 137 -6.76 -7.20 16.36
CA LYS A 137 -7.40 -5.93 16.70
C LYS A 137 -6.78 -4.76 15.95
N SER A 138 -5.47 -4.73 15.86
CA SER A 138 -4.73 -3.80 15.01
C SER A 138 -3.37 -4.36 14.62
N VAL A 139 -2.93 -4.06 13.43
CA VAL A 139 -1.58 -4.38 12.97
C VAL A 139 -1.00 -3.22 12.18
N THR A 140 0.26 -2.91 12.45
CA THR A 140 1.05 -1.96 11.67
C THR A 140 2.25 -2.69 11.10
N PHE A 141 2.41 -2.64 9.80
CA PHE A 141 3.51 -3.30 9.10
C PHE A 141 4.05 -2.43 7.98
N GLN A 142 5.31 -2.62 7.68
CA GLN A 142 6.02 -1.94 6.62
C GLN A 142 6.20 -2.87 5.44
N VAL A 143 5.94 -2.38 4.24
CA VAL A 143 6.20 -3.06 2.98
C VAL A 143 7.38 -2.36 2.31
N ASN A 144 8.50 -3.08 2.20
CA ASN A 144 9.75 -2.59 1.64
C ASN A 144 9.87 -3.03 0.19
N GLY A 145 9.77 -2.09 -0.72
CA GLY A 145 9.87 -2.36 -2.15
C GLY A 145 9.80 -1.07 -2.96
N GLU A 146 10.26 -1.14 -4.19
CA GLU A 146 10.19 0.00 -5.11
C GLU A 146 8.73 0.32 -5.42
N ASN A 147 8.35 1.59 -5.26
CA ASN A 147 6.99 2.08 -5.46
C ASN A 147 5.91 1.44 -4.55
N ALA A 148 6.30 0.82 -3.44
CA ALA A 148 5.35 0.14 -2.56
C ALA A 148 4.25 1.11 -2.06
N TYR A 149 4.60 2.34 -1.67
CA TYR A 149 3.62 3.35 -1.28
C TYR A 149 2.76 3.78 -2.46
N GLY A 150 3.35 3.97 -3.64
CA GLY A 150 2.64 4.37 -4.85
C GLY A 150 1.50 3.42 -5.22
N TYR A 151 1.72 2.11 -5.07
CA TYR A 151 0.68 1.09 -5.26
C TYR A 151 -0.32 1.08 -4.11
N LEU A 152 0.17 0.98 -2.87
CA LEU A 152 -0.66 0.72 -1.69
C LEU A 152 -1.46 1.93 -1.20
N LYS A 153 -1.12 3.17 -1.60
CA LYS A 153 -1.96 4.36 -1.34
C LYS A 153 -3.39 4.20 -1.85
N SER A 154 -3.59 3.37 -2.88
CA SER A 154 -4.90 3.00 -3.41
C SER A 154 -5.78 2.25 -2.40
N GLU A 155 -5.16 1.59 -1.42
CA GLU A 155 -5.85 0.76 -0.43
C GLU A 155 -6.28 1.53 0.83
N LYS A 156 -5.94 2.82 0.89
CA LYS A 156 -6.32 3.68 2.00
C LYS A 156 -7.83 3.92 2.05
N GLY A 157 -8.47 3.54 3.17
CA GLY A 157 -9.90 3.73 3.40
C GLY A 157 -10.52 2.59 4.21
N VAL A 158 -11.83 2.42 4.09
CA VAL A 158 -12.60 1.42 4.83
C VAL A 158 -12.92 0.21 3.94
N HIS A 159 -12.57 -0.97 4.43
CA HIS A 159 -12.85 -2.26 3.79
C HIS A 159 -14.00 -2.96 4.49
N ARG A 160 -15.06 -3.26 3.73
CA ARG A 160 -16.27 -3.87 4.24
C ARG A 160 -16.33 -5.36 3.87
N LEU A 161 -16.49 -6.23 4.86
CA LEU A 161 -16.77 -7.65 4.67
C LEU A 161 -18.24 -7.94 4.91
N VAL A 162 -18.82 -8.77 4.06
CA VAL A 162 -20.17 -9.36 4.24
C VAL A 162 -20.07 -10.86 4.06
N ARG A 163 -20.24 -11.61 5.17
CA ARG A 163 -20.24 -13.08 5.15
C ARG A 163 -21.14 -13.67 6.23
N ILE A 164 -21.37 -14.98 6.17
CA ILE A 164 -21.89 -15.75 7.28
C ILE A 164 -20.78 -15.90 8.31
N SER A 165 -21.00 -15.40 9.53
CA SER A 165 -19.98 -15.39 10.59
C SER A 165 -19.69 -16.80 11.09
N PRO A 166 -18.41 -17.25 11.13
CA PRO A 166 -18.03 -18.50 11.75
C PRO A 166 -18.14 -18.47 13.28
N PHE A 167 -18.22 -17.27 13.88
CA PHE A 167 -18.35 -17.08 15.33
C PHE A 167 -19.81 -17.02 15.80
N ASN A 168 -20.77 -17.07 14.89
CA ASN A 168 -22.19 -17.00 15.21
C ASN A 168 -22.84 -18.36 14.99
N ALA A 169 -23.19 -19.07 16.08
CA ALA A 169 -23.86 -20.37 16.04
C ALA A 169 -25.19 -20.38 15.26
N ALA A 170 -25.87 -19.22 15.13
CA ALA A 170 -27.10 -19.08 14.35
C ALA A 170 -26.86 -18.90 12.84
N GLY A 171 -25.63 -18.90 12.36
CA GLY A 171 -25.28 -18.78 10.94
C GLY A 171 -25.77 -17.47 10.30
N LYS A 172 -25.92 -16.41 11.06
CA LYS A 172 -26.40 -15.13 10.54
C LYS A 172 -25.32 -14.43 9.71
N ARG A 173 -25.74 -13.81 8.61
CA ARG A 173 -24.89 -12.93 7.79
C ARG A 173 -24.57 -11.68 8.57
N GLN A 174 -23.28 -11.35 8.68
CA GLN A 174 -22.81 -10.17 9.37
C GLN A 174 -21.97 -9.27 8.44
N THR A 175 -21.86 -8.02 8.85
CA THR A 175 -21.06 -7.01 8.15
C THR A 175 -20.03 -6.47 9.12
N SER A 176 -18.77 -6.50 8.70
CA SER A 176 -17.63 -6.03 9.50
C SER A 176 -16.82 -5.01 8.71
N PHE A 177 -16.19 -4.11 9.42
CA PHE A 177 -15.41 -3.02 8.85
C PHE A 177 -14.00 -3.01 9.42
N VAL A 178 -13.04 -2.75 8.54
CA VAL A 178 -11.65 -2.50 8.92
C VAL A 178 -11.19 -1.22 8.23
N SER A 179 -10.55 -0.34 8.97
CA SER A 179 -9.89 0.83 8.40
C SER A 179 -8.46 0.48 8.02
N CYS A 180 -8.07 0.85 6.82
CA CYS A 180 -6.71 0.75 6.29
C CYS A 180 -6.16 2.17 6.14
N ASP A 181 -5.09 2.48 6.85
CA ASP A 181 -4.33 3.72 6.70
C ASP A 181 -2.98 3.40 6.07
N VAL A 182 -2.60 4.15 5.04
CA VAL A 182 -1.36 3.94 4.29
C VAL A 182 -0.55 5.21 4.30
N MET A 183 0.71 5.09 4.67
CA MET A 183 1.67 6.19 4.80
C MET A 183 2.97 5.84 4.09
N PRO A 184 3.68 6.82 3.51
CA PRO A 184 5.04 6.59 3.01
C PRO A 184 6.03 6.43 4.17
N ASP A 185 7.04 5.58 3.98
CA ASP A 185 8.20 5.49 4.86
C ASP A 185 9.21 6.55 4.46
N ILE A 186 9.07 7.73 5.04
CA ILE A 186 9.90 8.88 4.68
C ILE A 186 11.19 8.84 5.47
N LYS A 187 12.28 8.48 4.80
CA LYS A 187 13.64 8.45 5.36
C LYS A 187 14.32 9.80 5.35
N LYS A 188 13.83 10.75 4.55
CA LYS A 188 14.39 12.11 4.50
C LYS A 188 13.83 12.94 5.65
N ASP A 189 14.70 13.77 6.25
CA ASP A 189 14.29 14.82 7.17
C ASP A 189 13.21 15.67 6.49
N LEU A 190 11.98 15.41 6.86
CA LEU A 190 10.92 16.33 6.55
C LEU A 190 11.24 17.63 7.32
N ASP A 191 11.05 18.78 6.71
CA ASP A 191 11.00 20.09 7.36
C ASP A 191 9.81 20.19 8.35
N VAL A 192 9.53 19.14 9.04
CA VAL A 192 8.63 19.06 10.18
C VAL A 192 9.54 18.96 11.41
N GLU A 193 9.89 20.10 11.96
CA GLU A 193 10.52 20.19 13.25
C GLU A 193 9.50 19.72 14.30
N ILE A 194 9.86 18.64 15.00
CA ILE A 194 9.08 18.16 16.15
C ILE A 194 9.80 18.68 17.38
N ASN A 195 9.19 19.59 18.11
CA ASN A 195 9.69 20.00 19.39
C ASN A 195 9.50 18.88 20.42
N ASP A 196 10.52 18.61 21.20
CA ASP A 196 10.44 17.61 22.28
C ASP A 196 9.37 17.97 23.32
N ASP A 197 9.05 19.26 23.48
CA ASP A 197 7.98 19.74 24.38
C ASP A 197 6.57 19.44 23.86
N ASP A 198 6.42 19.20 22.56
CA ASP A 198 5.14 18.91 21.91
C ASP A 198 4.81 17.42 21.91
N ILE A 199 5.73 16.55 22.35
CA ILE A 199 5.55 15.11 22.38
C ILE A 199 5.63 14.54 23.78
N ARG A 200 4.80 13.52 24.06
CA ARG A 200 4.95 12.66 25.21
C ARG A 200 5.32 11.26 24.78
N ILE A 201 6.41 10.76 25.34
CA ILE A 201 6.89 9.42 25.10
C ILE A 201 6.57 8.55 26.31
N ASP A 202 5.65 7.62 26.13
CA ASP A 202 5.30 6.64 27.16
C ASP A 202 5.94 5.30 26.82
N THR A 203 6.64 4.73 27.81
CA THR A 203 7.18 3.37 27.72
C THR A 203 6.20 2.41 28.39
N TYR A 204 5.90 1.31 27.74
CA TYR A 204 5.01 0.30 28.31
C TYR A 204 5.51 -1.11 28.00
N ARG A 205 4.94 -2.09 28.67
CA ARG A 205 5.28 -3.49 28.41
C ARG A 205 4.59 -3.94 27.13
N SER A 206 5.36 -4.53 26.21
CA SER A 206 4.77 -5.11 25.01
C SER A 206 3.83 -6.24 25.40
N SER A 207 2.63 -6.27 24.82
CA SER A 207 1.67 -7.35 24.94
C SER A 207 1.75 -8.22 23.70
N GLY A 208 2.09 -9.51 23.85
CA GLY A 208 2.15 -10.48 22.75
C GLY A 208 2.53 -11.86 23.27
N ALA A 209 2.27 -12.90 22.46
CA ALA A 209 2.65 -14.28 22.74
C ALA A 209 4.18 -14.44 22.64
N GLY A 210 4.89 -14.09 23.71
CA GLY A 210 6.34 -14.22 23.83
C GLY A 210 6.75 -14.57 25.25
N GLY A 211 7.79 -15.39 25.38
CA GLY A 211 8.25 -15.95 26.65
C GLY A 211 8.61 -14.91 27.72
N GLN A 212 9.01 -15.37 28.90
CA GLN A 212 9.23 -14.59 30.13
C GLN A 212 10.09 -13.29 29.99
N HIS A 213 10.83 -13.14 28.89
CA HIS A 213 11.69 -11.95 28.66
C HIS A 213 10.88 -10.74 28.16
N ILE A 214 9.82 -10.95 27.38
CA ILE A 214 8.96 -9.89 26.79
C ILE A 214 8.13 -9.21 27.88
N ASN A 215 7.72 -9.96 28.88
CA ASN A 215 6.88 -9.45 29.98
C ASN A 215 7.66 -8.69 31.09
N LYS A 216 9.00 -8.64 31.02
CA LYS A 216 9.85 -7.99 32.03
C LYS A 216 10.45 -6.66 31.59
N THR A 217 10.54 -6.38 30.30
CA THR A 217 11.15 -5.16 29.76
C THR A 217 10.10 -4.27 29.12
N SER A 218 10.05 -2.99 29.57
CA SER A 218 9.20 -1.96 28.95
C SER A 218 9.86 -1.41 27.70
N SER A 219 9.97 -2.22 26.65
CA SER A 219 10.60 -1.84 25.39
C SER A 219 9.64 -1.19 24.37
N ALA A 220 8.34 -1.35 24.58
CA ALA A 220 7.33 -0.74 23.71
C ALA A 220 7.24 0.78 23.96
N ILE A 221 7.13 1.53 22.87
CA ILE A 221 7.07 2.99 22.86
C ILE A 221 5.72 3.43 22.29
N ARG A 222 5.11 4.40 22.98
CA ARG A 222 3.97 5.17 22.48
C ARG A 222 4.37 6.64 22.48
N ILE A 223 4.20 7.31 21.35
CA ILE A 223 4.43 8.75 21.23
C ILE A 223 3.09 9.42 20.96
N THR A 224 2.76 10.41 21.79
CA THR A 224 1.57 11.25 21.63
C THR A 224 2.05 12.66 21.30
N HIS A 225 1.62 13.20 20.18
CA HIS A 225 1.88 14.58 19.78
C HIS A 225 0.72 15.45 20.22
N PHE A 226 0.95 16.35 21.17
CA PHE A 226 -0.11 17.15 21.81
C PHE A 226 -0.85 18.08 20.86
N PRO A 227 -0.18 18.85 19.98
CA PRO A 227 -0.89 19.82 19.12
C PRO A 227 -1.86 19.17 18.14
N THR A 228 -1.56 17.95 17.63
CA THR A 228 -2.39 17.26 16.63
C THR A 228 -3.17 16.08 17.19
N GLY A 229 -2.93 15.67 18.44
CA GLY A 229 -3.54 14.48 19.03
C GLY A 229 -3.11 13.15 18.38
N ILE A 230 -2.12 13.16 17.49
CA ILE A 230 -1.63 11.96 16.81
C ILE A 230 -0.93 11.06 17.81
N VAL A 231 -1.32 9.78 17.81
CA VAL A 231 -0.69 8.73 18.61
C VAL A 231 -0.06 7.69 17.66
N VAL A 232 1.20 7.35 17.93
CA VAL A 232 1.94 6.28 17.26
C VAL A 232 2.50 5.31 18.29
N GLN A 233 2.64 4.03 17.90
CA GLN A 233 3.15 2.98 18.77
C GLN A 233 4.10 2.09 17.99
N CYS A 234 5.18 1.65 18.65
CA CYS A 234 6.11 0.67 18.12
C CYS A 234 6.59 -0.26 19.25
N GLN A 235 6.55 -1.58 19.03
CA GLN A 235 6.95 -2.60 20.00
C GLN A 235 7.72 -3.77 19.39
N ASN A 236 8.10 -3.68 18.13
CA ASN A 236 8.64 -4.81 17.37
C ASN A 236 10.10 -5.12 17.72
N GLU A 237 10.86 -4.13 18.14
CA GLU A 237 12.28 -4.29 18.44
C GLU A 237 12.54 -4.62 19.91
N ARG A 238 13.62 -5.37 20.18
CA ARG A 238 14.08 -5.66 21.55
C ARG A 238 14.64 -4.42 22.24
N SER A 239 15.13 -3.46 21.46
CA SER A 239 15.71 -2.21 21.94
C SER A 239 14.64 -1.11 22.00
N GLN A 240 14.47 -0.53 23.20
CA GLN A 240 13.62 0.64 23.41
C GLN A 240 14.03 1.81 22.50
N HIS A 241 15.32 1.97 22.23
CA HIS A 241 15.85 3.06 21.41
C HIS A 241 15.42 2.90 19.95
N MET A 242 15.53 1.69 19.38
CA MET A 242 15.08 1.41 18.02
C MET A 242 13.56 1.57 17.87
N ASN A 243 12.78 1.17 18.88
CA ASN A 243 11.34 1.41 18.90
C ASN A 243 11.01 2.91 18.93
N LYS A 244 11.79 3.72 19.69
CA LYS A 244 11.65 5.17 19.70
C LYS A 244 11.92 5.78 18.34
N ASP A 245 13.02 5.39 17.67
CA ASP A 245 13.39 5.93 16.37
C ASP A 245 12.33 5.60 15.31
N LYS A 246 11.86 4.35 15.27
CA LYS A 246 10.76 3.95 14.37
C LYS A 246 9.45 4.68 14.67
N ALA A 247 9.09 4.84 15.94
CA ALA A 247 7.90 5.60 16.33
C ALA A 247 8.02 7.08 15.93
N MET A 248 9.21 7.70 16.06
CA MET A 248 9.46 9.07 15.60
C MET A 248 9.32 9.19 14.08
N GLN A 249 9.82 8.24 13.30
CA GLN A 249 9.63 8.20 11.85
C GLN A 249 8.14 8.11 11.48
N MET A 250 7.39 7.24 12.18
CA MET A 250 5.94 7.12 11.97
C MET A 250 5.21 8.43 12.32
N LEU A 251 5.63 9.12 13.38
CA LEU A 251 5.05 10.41 13.76
C LEU A 251 5.35 11.48 12.70
N LYS A 252 6.61 11.59 12.24
CA LYS A 252 7.01 12.51 11.16
C LYS A 252 6.17 12.28 9.90
N ALA A 253 6.02 11.03 9.47
CA ALA A 253 5.19 10.67 8.32
C ALA A 253 3.73 11.09 8.48
N LYS A 254 3.13 10.89 9.66
CA LYS A 254 1.75 11.31 9.93
C LYS A 254 1.59 12.82 9.94
N LEU A 255 2.51 13.55 10.56
CA LEU A 255 2.48 15.01 10.59
C LEU A 255 2.64 15.62 9.20
N TYR A 256 3.47 15.03 8.35
CA TYR A 256 3.60 15.45 6.97
C TYR A 256 2.29 15.27 6.18
N LEU A 257 1.66 14.12 6.29
CA LEU A 257 0.37 13.88 5.64
C LEU A 257 -0.70 14.87 6.12
N LEU A 258 -0.71 15.19 7.43
CA LEU A 258 -1.60 16.20 7.99
C LEU A 258 -1.33 17.57 7.36
N LYS A 259 -0.07 17.99 7.29
CA LYS A 259 0.35 19.28 6.67
C LYS A 259 -0.02 19.34 5.19
N GLN A 260 0.12 18.23 4.46
CA GLN A 260 -0.31 18.13 3.08
C GLN A 260 -1.83 18.24 2.94
N GLN A 261 -2.58 17.60 3.83
CA GLN A 261 -4.04 17.68 3.87
C GLN A 261 -4.50 19.10 4.20
N GLU A 262 -3.91 19.75 5.19
CA GLU A 262 -4.20 21.15 5.52
C GLU A 262 -3.94 22.11 4.35
N ASN A 263 -2.87 21.87 3.58
CA ASN A 263 -2.60 22.66 2.37
C ASN A 263 -3.63 22.37 1.27
N GLN A 264 -4.05 21.12 1.08
CA GLN A 264 -5.14 20.78 0.16
C GLN A 264 -6.48 21.37 0.60
N GLU A 265 -6.78 21.34 1.90
CA GLU A 265 -8.00 21.96 2.45
C GLU A 265 -8.00 23.47 2.31
N LYS A 266 -6.86 24.15 2.50
CA LYS A 266 -6.71 25.57 2.19
C LYS A 266 -6.97 25.88 0.73
N LEU A 267 -6.49 25.05 -0.19
CA LEU A 267 -6.74 25.15 -1.62
C LEU A 267 -8.20 24.82 -1.98
N SER A 268 -8.83 23.87 -1.28
CA SER A 268 -10.23 23.50 -1.48
C SER A 268 -11.20 24.49 -0.81
N GLY A 269 -10.81 25.10 0.31
CA GLY A 269 -11.55 26.21 0.94
C GLY A 269 -11.67 27.45 0.05
N ILE A 270 -10.70 27.66 -0.83
CA ILE A 270 -10.77 28.68 -1.91
C ILE A 270 -11.71 28.21 -3.04
N ARG A 271 -12.04 26.92 -3.13
CA ARG A 271 -12.87 26.29 -4.19
C ARG A 271 -14.31 25.94 -3.79
N GLY A 272 -14.72 26.12 -2.53
CA GLY A 272 -16.07 25.79 -2.05
C GLY A 272 -16.16 24.35 -1.48
N GLU A 273 -16.96 24.22 -0.42
CA GLU A 273 -17.12 23.03 0.44
C GLU A 273 -17.40 21.73 -0.30
N VAL A 274 -16.50 20.76 -0.18
CA VAL A 274 -16.80 19.35 -0.35
C VAL A 274 -17.15 18.79 1.01
N LYS A 275 -18.42 18.42 1.24
CA LYS A 275 -18.88 17.84 2.50
C LYS A 275 -18.25 16.47 2.73
N ASP A 276 -17.38 16.39 3.73
CA ASP A 276 -16.87 15.14 4.29
C ASP A 276 -17.97 14.38 5.00
N ASN A 277 -18.42 13.26 4.41
CA ASN A 277 -19.19 12.26 5.13
C ASN A 277 -18.22 11.15 5.58
N ALA A 278 -17.72 11.26 6.77
CA ALA A 278 -16.77 10.32 7.40
C ALA A 278 -17.27 8.87 7.52
N TRP A 279 -18.53 8.59 7.32
CA TRP A 279 -19.15 7.26 7.28
C TRP A 279 -19.44 6.75 5.86
N GLY A 280 -19.18 7.54 4.83
CA GLY A 280 -19.43 7.22 3.42
C GLY A 280 -18.20 6.72 2.64
N SER A 281 -17.02 6.64 3.25
CA SER A 281 -15.76 6.38 2.54
C SER A 281 -15.37 4.89 2.48
N GLN A 282 -16.34 3.99 2.28
CA GLN A 282 -16.05 2.60 1.95
C GLN A 282 -15.39 2.56 0.57
N ILE A 283 -14.13 2.17 0.53
CA ILE A 283 -13.42 2.04 -0.76
C ILE A 283 -13.78 0.73 -1.45
N ARG A 284 -13.91 -0.38 -0.67
CA ARG A 284 -14.15 -1.70 -1.25
C ARG A 284 -15.03 -2.58 -0.37
N SER A 285 -15.93 -3.32 -1.02
CA SER A 285 -16.78 -4.31 -0.37
C SER A 285 -16.41 -5.71 -0.83
N TYR A 286 -16.32 -6.63 0.12
CA TYR A 286 -16.03 -8.04 -0.07
C TYR A 286 -17.26 -8.83 0.37
N VAL A 287 -17.98 -9.41 -0.58
CA VAL A 287 -19.19 -10.20 -0.32
C VAL A 287 -18.85 -11.66 -0.58
N MET A 288 -19.00 -12.51 0.44
CA MET A 288 -18.75 -13.95 0.32
C MET A 288 -20.05 -14.75 0.19
N GLN A 289 -21.16 -14.25 0.74
CA GLN A 289 -22.49 -14.84 0.64
C GLN A 289 -23.57 -13.76 0.50
N PRO A 290 -24.68 -13.99 -0.24
CA PRO A 290 -25.06 -15.24 -0.96
C PRO A 290 -24.37 -15.42 -2.31
N TYR A 291 -23.68 -14.40 -2.79
CA TYR A 291 -22.86 -14.44 -4.00
C TYR A 291 -21.43 -13.98 -3.68
N LYS A 292 -20.48 -14.36 -4.52
CA LYS A 292 -19.08 -13.95 -4.37
C LYS A 292 -18.80 -12.71 -5.22
N LEU A 293 -18.39 -11.60 -4.60
CA LEU A 293 -18.05 -10.37 -5.31
C LEU A 293 -17.12 -9.49 -4.45
N VAL A 294 -16.06 -9.00 -5.05
CA VAL A 294 -15.27 -7.88 -4.52
C VAL A 294 -15.50 -6.69 -5.45
N LYS A 295 -15.89 -5.53 -4.89
CA LYS A 295 -16.17 -4.33 -5.68
C LYS A 295 -15.53 -3.11 -5.05
N ASP A 296 -14.74 -2.37 -5.83
CA ASP A 296 -14.24 -1.05 -5.46
C ASP A 296 -15.27 0.02 -5.87
N HIS A 297 -15.72 0.80 -4.89
CA HIS A 297 -16.78 1.78 -5.10
C HIS A 297 -16.31 3.07 -5.78
N ARG A 298 -14.99 3.32 -5.80
CA ARG A 298 -14.40 4.52 -6.40
C ARG A 298 -14.25 4.38 -7.91
N THR A 299 -13.83 3.19 -8.33
CA THR A 299 -13.47 2.91 -9.74
C THR A 299 -14.54 2.08 -10.46
N GLY A 300 -15.41 1.41 -9.70
CA GLY A 300 -16.35 0.45 -10.24
C GLY A 300 -15.74 -0.90 -10.62
N ALA A 301 -14.43 -1.08 -10.42
CA ALA A 301 -13.76 -2.36 -10.66
C ALA A 301 -14.33 -3.45 -9.76
N GLU A 302 -14.57 -4.64 -10.33
CA GLU A 302 -15.15 -5.78 -9.60
C GLU A 302 -14.55 -7.10 -10.03
N SER A 303 -14.52 -8.05 -9.10
CA SER A 303 -14.06 -9.43 -9.33
C SER A 303 -14.97 -10.41 -8.62
N SER A 304 -15.39 -11.46 -9.31
CA SER A 304 -16.14 -12.58 -8.72
C SER A 304 -15.22 -13.61 -8.05
N ASN A 305 -13.91 -13.56 -8.34
CA ASN A 305 -12.94 -14.48 -7.74
C ASN A 305 -12.42 -13.94 -6.40
N VAL A 306 -13.30 -13.98 -5.38
CA VAL A 306 -12.98 -13.48 -4.03
C VAL A 306 -11.79 -14.24 -3.43
N ASP A 307 -11.66 -15.54 -3.71
CA ASP A 307 -10.60 -16.37 -3.15
C ASP A 307 -9.22 -15.93 -3.66
N ALA A 308 -9.09 -15.63 -4.96
CA ALA A 308 -7.85 -15.09 -5.53
C ALA A 308 -7.50 -13.71 -4.95
N VAL A 309 -8.51 -12.83 -4.80
CA VAL A 309 -8.31 -11.52 -4.18
C VAL A 309 -7.81 -11.65 -2.75
N MET A 310 -8.42 -12.55 -1.95
CA MET A 310 -7.98 -12.81 -0.57
C MET A 310 -6.62 -13.49 -0.50
N ASP A 311 -6.17 -14.11 -1.60
CA ASP A 311 -4.82 -14.66 -1.76
C ASP A 311 -3.81 -13.65 -2.33
N GLY A 312 -4.17 -12.36 -2.37
CA GLY A 312 -3.29 -11.25 -2.74
C GLY A 312 -3.37 -10.82 -4.20
N ASP A 313 -4.35 -11.28 -4.99
CA ASP A 313 -4.57 -10.80 -6.35
C ASP A 313 -5.42 -9.52 -6.34
N ILE A 314 -4.79 -8.40 -5.94
CA ILE A 314 -5.45 -7.10 -5.80
C ILE A 314 -5.01 -6.09 -6.87
N ASP A 315 -4.15 -6.47 -7.79
CA ASP A 315 -3.60 -5.57 -8.84
C ASP A 315 -4.70 -4.96 -9.71
N LEU A 316 -5.77 -5.69 -9.98
CA LEU A 316 -6.94 -5.16 -10.70
C LEU A 316 -7.46 -3.85 -10.07
N PHE A 317 -7.61 -3.84 -8.75
CA PHE A 317 -8.14 -2.69 -8.01
C PHE A 317 -7.12 -1.56 -7.88
N ILE A 318 -5.85 -1.91 -7.63
CA ILE A 318 -4.74 -0.96 -7.57
C ILE A 318 -4.63 -0.22 -8.90
N ASN A 319 -4.55 -0.96 -10.02
CA ASN A 319 -4.41 -0.41 -11.35
C ASN A 319 -5.62 0.44 -11.77
N ALA A 320 -6.84 -0.02 -11.45
CA ALA A 320 -8.05 0.74 -11.71
C ALA A 320 -8.05 2.08 -10.95
N TYR A 321 -7.63 2.07 -9.67
CA TYR A 321 -7.53 3.28 -8.87
C TYR A 321 -6.47 4.24 -9.41
N LEU A 322 -5.28 3.77 -9.77
CA LEU A 322 -4.22 4.61 -10.32
C LEU A 322 -4.64 5.28 -11.63
N LYS A 323 -5.30 4.52 -12.53
CA LYS A 323 -5.88 5.06 -13.77
C LYS A 323 -6.95 6.14 -13.48
N TRP A 324 -7.88 5.85 -12.59
CA TRP A 324 -8.94 6.78 -12.18
C TRP A 324 -8.39 8.06 -11.54
N ASN A 325 -7.44 7.95 -10.62
CA ASN A 325 -6.83 9.07 -9.93
C ASN A 325 -6.05 9.99 -10.88
N ASN A 326 -5.39 9.41 -11.90
CA ASN A 326 -4.70 10.18 -12.93
C ASN A 326 -5.69 10.94 -13.82
N LEU A 327 -6.81 10.31 -14.21
CA LEU A 327 -7.85 10.98 -14.97
C LEU A 327 -8.44 12.18 -14.23
N LEU A 328 -8.64 12.06 -12.90
CA LEU A 328 -9.13 13.17 -12.08
C LEU A 328 -8.13 14.35 -12.03
N LYS A 329 -6.82 14.04 -11.94
CA LYS A 329 -5.77 15.07 -11.92
C LYS A 329 -5.64 15.81 -13.26
N ASN A 330 -5.92 15.12 -14.36
CA ASN A 330 -5.76 15.65 -15.72
C ASN A 330 -7.07 16.24 -16.30
N GLN A 331 -8.19 16.18 -15.57
CA GLN A 331 -9.39 16.91 -16.01
C GLN A 331 -9.13 18.41 -15.92
N PRO A 332 -9.30 19.16 -17.03
CA PRO A 332 -9.22 20.63 -16.97
C PRO A 332 -10.30 21.10 -16.00
N GLN A 333 -9.86 21.86 -15.00
CA GLN A 333 -10.78 22.51 -14.09
C GLN A 333 -11.55 23.54 -14.90
N GLU A 334 -12.77 23.17 -15.27
CA GLU A 334 -13.72 24.16 -15.82
C GLU A 334 -13.89 25.25 -14.76
N GLN A 335 -13.38 26.42 -15.11
CA GLN A 335 -13.52 27.68 -14.36
C GLN A 335 -14.93 28.23 -14.50
#